data_9f1e8324b3124d2cfb26c2982acb2844
#
_entry.id   9f1e8324b3124d2cfb26c2982acb2844
#
_cell.length_a   1.000
_cell.length_b   1.000
_cell.length_c   1.000
_cell.angle_alpha   90.00
_cell.angle_beta   90.00
_cell.angle_gamma   90.00
#
_symmetry.space_group_name_H-M   'P 1'
#
loop_
_entity.id
_entity.type
_entity.pdbx_description
1 polymer ?
#
loop_
_entity_poly.entity_id
_entity_poly.type
_entity_poly.pdbx_seq_one_letter_code
_entity_poly.pdbx_strand_id
1 'polypeptide(L)'
;MTEDNMNLIFEQINNLKKPVVEIKEVAPKKDELREVLNSVSEEIKRVLAENNFTQEDLCRITNMSQSNISKIQNGKVVPRIETLQKIAAATHTRLVISFESMEGEE
;
A
#
# COMPACT_ATOMS: atom_id res chain seq x y z
N MET A 1 -34.38 -18.33 3.41
CA MET A 1 -33.72 -17.05 3.34
C MET A 1 -34.35 -16.20 2.28
N THR A 2 -34.70 -15.05 2.61
CA THR A 2 -35.48 -14.21 1.71
C THR A 2 -34.79 -12.86 1.54
N GLU A 3 -35.32 -12.11 0.61
CA GLU A 3 -34.81 -10.76 0.42
C GLU A 3 -34.97 -9.92 1.67
N ASP A 4 -35.99 -10.19 2.45
CA ASP A 4 -36.20 -9.43 3.67
C ASP A 4 -35.04 -9.58 4.63
N ASN A 5 -34.51 -10.79 4.75
CA ASN A 5 -33.37 -10.99 5.65
C ASN A 5 -32.15 -10.24 5.16
N MET A 6 -31.94 -10.22 3.87
CA MET A 6 -30.81 -9.49 3.33
C MET A 6 -30.96 -8.01 3.57
N ASN A 7 -32.16 -7.50 3.40
CA ASN A 7 -32.40 -6.09 3.65
C ASN A 7 -32.18 -5.75 5.11
N LEU A 8 -32.59 -6.62 6.02
CA LEU A 8 -32.36 -6.39 7.43
C LEU A 8 -30.89 -6.33 7.74
N ILE A 9 -30.14 -7.26 7.19
CA ILE A 9 -28.70 -7.28 7.44
C ILE A 9 -28.07 -6.00 6.90
N PHE A 10 -28.49 -5.61 5.73
CA PHE A 10 -27.94 -4.41 5.13
C PHE A 10 -28.25 -3.19 5.98
N GLU A 11 -29.47 -3.09 6.47
CA GLU A 11 -29.85 -1.96 7.29
C GLU A 11 -29.08 -1.97 8.62
N GLN A 12 -28.87 -3.13 9.20
CA GLN A 12 -28.14 -3.21 10.43
C GLN A 12 -26.70 -2.76 10.24
N ILE A 13 -26.09 -3.13 9.12
CA ILE A 13 -24.76 -2.70 8.83
C ILE A 13 -24.71 -1.19 8.70
N ASN A 14 -25.67 -0.62 8.02
CA ASN A 14 -25.72 0.82 7.87
C ASN A 14 -25.92 1.53 9.19
N ASN A 15 -26.76 0.94 10.04
CA ASN A 15 -27.02 1.55 11.34
C ASN A 15 -25.82 1.48 12.27
N LEU A 16 -25.03 0.44 12.14
CA LEU A 16 -23.85 0.29 12.97
C LEU A 16 -22.75 1.25 12.58
N LYS A 17 -22.81 1.72 11.37
CA LYS A 17 -21.80 2.66 10.93
C LYS A 17 -22.02 4.00 11.57
N LYS A 18 -20.98 4.78 11.54
CA LYS A 18 -21.08 6.14 12.00
C LYS A 18 -22.09 6.88 11.15
N PRO A 19 -22.52 8.01 11.64
CA PRO A 19 -23.46 8.82 10.86
C PRO A 19 -22.98 8.94 9.44
N VAL A 20 -23.92 8.91 8.55
CA VAL A 20 -23.59 9.00 7.14
C VAL A 20 -22.85 10.29 6.92
N VAL A 21 -21.64 10.16 6.52
CA VAL A 21 -20.87 11.31 6.11
C VAL A 21 -21.04 11.41 4.61
N GLU A 22 -21.38 12.58 4.21
CA GLU A 22 -21.49 12.85 2.79
C GLU A 22 -20.17 12.49 2.16
N ILE A 23 -20.20 11.52 1.25
CA ILE A 23 -18.99 11.08 0.62
C ILE A 23 -18.63 12.08 -0.46
N LYS A 24 -17.64 12.85 -0.17
CA LYS A 24 -17.13 13.78 -1.15
C LYS A 24 -15.84 13.21 -1.69
N GLU A 25 -15.48 13.69 -2.83
CA GLU A 25 -14.20 13.29 -3.38
C GLU A 25 -13.11 13.72 -2.43
N VAL A 26 -12.32 12.76 -1.97
CA VAL A 26 -11.26 13.05 -1.04
C VAL A 26 -9.94 12.78 -1.75
N ALA A 27 -9.20 13.84 -1.99
CA ALA A 27 -7.87 13.70 -2.55
C ALA A 27 -6.88 13.58 -1.43
N PRO A 28 -5.92 12.68 -1.55
CA PRO A 28 -4.88 12.58 -0.52
C PRO A 28 -4.09 13.86 -0.45
N LYS A 29 -3.70 14.23 0.74
CA LYS A 29 -2.83 15.38 0.90
C LYS A 29 -1.44 15.00 0.42
N LYS A 30 -0.77 15.96 -0.20
CA LYS A 30 0.56 15.69 -0.74
C LYS A 30 1.52 15.21 0.32
N ASP A 31 1.45 15.79 1.51
CA ASP A 31 2.35 15.40 2.58
C ASP A 31 2.09 13.99 3.03
N GLU A 32 0.83 13.61 3.12
CA GLU A 32 0.49 12.25 3.55
C GLU A 32 0.94 11.24 2.52
N LEU A 33 0.74 11.55 1.24
CA LEU A 33 1.18 10.63 0.21
C LEU A 33 2.69 10.50 0.21
N ARG A 34 3.39 11.60 0.41
CA ARG A 34 4.84 11.57 0.46
C ARG A 34 5.32 10.71 1.62
N GLU A 35 4.66 10.79 2.77
CA GLU A 35 5.03 9.97 3.90
C GLU A 35 4.89 8.49 3.59
N VAL A 36 3.79 8.13 2.94
CA VAL A 36 3.58 6.74 2.57
C VAL A 36 4.63 6.27 1.59
N LEU A 37 4.93 7.10 0.58
CA LEU A 37 5.95 6.74 -0.38
C LEU A 37 7.31 6.58 0.26
N ASN A 38 7.63 7.46 1.21
CA ASN A 38 8.89 7.33 1.93
C ASN A 38 8.94 6.05 2.73
N SER A 39 7.84 5.69 3.37
CA SER A 39 7.78 4.44 4.11
C SER A 39 8.01 3.25 3.19
N VAL A 40 7.39 3.26 2.02
CA VAL A 40 7.57 2.17 1.08
C VAL A 40 9.02 2.10 0.64
N SER A 41 9.61 3.23 0.31
CA SER A 41 10.99 3.23 -0.17
C SER A 41 11.94 2.76 0.92
N GLU A 42 11.70 3.14 2.17
CA GLU A 42 12.55 2.67 3.26
C GLU A 42 12.42 1.18 3.46
N GLU A 43 11.20 0.64 3.35
CA GLU A 43 11.02 -0.80 3.46
C GLU A 43 11.74 -1.54 2.34
N ILE A 44 11.69 -1.01 1.13
CA ILE A 44 12.38 -1.63 0.03
C ILE A 44 13.88 -1.63 0.29
N LYS A 45 14.42 -0.50 0.72
CA LYS A 45 15.84 -0.42 1.04
C LYS A 45 16.20 -1.42 2.12
N ARG A 46 15.36 -1.56 3.12
CA ARG A 46 15.63 -2.46 4.23
C ARG A 46 15.70 -3.91 3.77
N VAL A 47 14.71 -4.37 3.01
CA VAL A 47 14.71 -5.77 2.60
C VAL A 47 15.83 -6.06 1.61
N LEU A 48 16.19 -5.10 0.78
CA LEU A 48 17.32 -5.29 -0.12
C LEU A 48 18.61 -5.41 0.66
N ALA A 49 18.80 -4.55 1.65
CA ALA A 49 20.01 -4.60 2.45
C ALA A 49 20.10 -5.90 3.23
N GLU A 50 18.99 -6.34 3.79
CA GLU A 50 18.99 -7.58 4.57
C GLU A 50 19.33 -8.79 3.71
N ASN A 51 19.07 -8.71 2.42
CA ASN A 51 19.35 -9.81 1.52
C ASN A 51 20.58 -9.56 0.66
N ASN A 52 21.29 -8.49 0.92
CA ASN A 52 22.49 -8.13 0.17
C ASN A 52 22.22 -7.96 -1.31
N PHE A 53 21.08 -7.40 -1.63
CA PHE A 53 20.71 -7.13 -3.02
C PHE A 53 21.10 -5.72 -3.38
N THR A 54 21.59 -5.56 -4.60
CA THR A 54 21.91 -4.24 -5.14
C THR A 54 20.81 -3.80 -6.07
N GLN A 55 20.90 -2.54 -6.52
CA GLN A 55 19.98 -2.05 -7.53
C GLN A 55 20.06 -2.90 -8.80
N GLU A 56 21.25 -3.31 -9.16
CA GLU A 56 21.42 -4.16 -10.34
C GLU A 56 20.67 -5.47 -10.20
N ASP A 57 20.79 -6.08 -9.01
CA ASP A 57 20.08 -7.32 -8.77
C ASP A 57 18.60 -7.11 -8.95
N LEU A 58 18.09 -6.00 -8.41
CA LEU A 58 16.68 -5.73 -8.49
C LEU A 58 16.25 -5.48 -9.92
N CYS A 59 17.07 -4.79 -10.70
CA CYS A 59 16.77 -4.59 -12.12
C CYS A 59 16.63 -5.90 -12.85
N ARG A 60 17.51 -6.85 -12.58
CA ARG A 60 17.44 -8.14 -13.24
C ARG A 60 16.21 -8.91 -12.84
N ILE A 61 15.85 -8.85 -11.57
CA ILE A 61 14.73 -9.63 -11.06
C ILE A 61 13.41 -9.06 -11.55
N THR A 62 13.29 -7.73 -11.51
CA THR A 62 12.04 -7.09 -11.89
C THR A 62 11.95 -6.78 -13.37
N ASN A 63 13.07 -6.90 -14.08
CA ASN A 63 13.12 -6.52 -15.48
C ASN A 63 12.80 -5.05 -15.70
N MET A 64 13.18 -4.23 -14.74
CA MET A 64 12.95 -2.79 -14.80
C MET A 64 14.27 -2.08 -14.99
N SER A 65 14.21 -0.88 -15.54
CA SER A 65 15.41 -0.10 -15.74
C SER A 65 15.95 0.41 -14.41
N GLN A 66 17.25 0.68 -14.38
CA GLN A 66 17.85 1.23 -13.18
C GLN A 66 17.24 2.57 -12.81
N SER A 67 16.89 3.36 -13.82
CA SER A 67 16.27 4.66 -13.58
C SER A 67 14.95 4.48 -12.83
N ASN A 68 14.13 3.53 -13.23
CA ASN A 68 12.87 3.29 -12.56
C ASN A 68 13.09 2.79 -11.14
N ILE A 69 14.02 1.88 -10.97
CA ILE A 69 14.32 1.34 -9.63
C ILE A 69 14.79 2.46 -8.72
N SER A 70 15.65 3.33 -9.24
CA SER A 70 16.14 4.45 -8.45
C SER A 70 15.01 5.37 -8.03
N LYS A 71 14.08 5.65 -8.92
CA LYS A 71 12.95 6.50 -8.58
C LYS A 71 12.08 5.88 -7.49
N ILE A 72 11.89 4.57 -7.57
CA ILE A 72 11.11 3.88 -6.53
C ILE A 72 11.83 3.96 -5.20
N GLN A 73 13.13 3.71 -5.20
CA GLN A 73 13.89 3.72 -3.96
C GLN A 73 13.98 5.09 -3.35
N ASN A 74 13.83 6.13 -4.14
CA ASN A 74 13.89 7.49 -3.63
C ASN A 74 12.52 8.09 -3.39
N GLY A 75 11.47 7.27 -3.50
CA GLY A 75 10.13 7.73 -3.22
C GLY A 75 9.59 8.73 -4.21
N LYS A 76 10.11 8.72 -5.43
CA LYS A 76 9.73 9.71 -6.42
C LYS A 76 8.60 9.26 -7.32
N VAL A 77 8.28 7.99 -7.32
CA VAL A 77 7.16 7.45 -8.11
C VAL A 77 6.40 6.49 -7.23
N VAL A 78 5.15 6.28 -7.60
CA VAL A 78 4.30 5.33 -6.90
C VAL A 78 4.52 3.97 -7.54
N PRO A 79 5.10 3.02 -6.81
CA PRO A 79 5.32 1.69 -7.39
C PRO A 79 4.01 0.94 -7.53
N ARG A 80 3.95 0.10 -8.54
CA ARG A 80 2.80 -0.78 -8.69
C ARG A 80 2.91 -1.91 -7.68
N ILE A 81 1.74 -2.41 -7.29
CA ILE A 81 1.72 -3.53 -6.36
C ILE A 81 2.41 -4.74 -6.99
N GLU A 82 2.26 -4.91 -8.29
CA GLU A 82 2.93 -5.99 -8.99
C GLU A 82 4.45 -5.89 -8.81
N THR A 83 4.98 -4.70 -8.89
CA THR A 83 6.42 -4.50 -8.70
C THR A 83 6.82 -4.83 -7.27
N LEU A 84 6.02 -4.38 -6.30
CA LEU A 84 6.31 -4.68 -4.91
C LEU A 84 6.27 -6.18 -4.66
N GLN A 85 5.35 -6.87 -5.31
CA GLN A 85 5.25 -8.31 -5.16
C GLN A 85 6.48 -9.01 -5.72
N LYS A 86 7.02 -8.51 -6.83
CA LYS A 86 8.24 -9.07 -7.37
C LYS A 86 9.41 -8.90 -6.41
N ILE A 87 9.49 -7.73 -5.79
CA ILE A 87 10.53 -7.48 -4.81
C ILE A 87 10.37 -8.41 -3.61
N ALA A 88 9.16 -8.57 -3.15
CA ALA A 88 8.91 -9.45 -2.01
C ALA A 88 9.31 -10.88 -2.34
N ALA A 89 8.93 -11.36 -3.52
CA ALA A 89 9.28 -12.72 -3.90
C ALA A 89 10.78 -12.90 -3.98
N ALA A 90 11.49 -11.90 -4.49
CA ALA A 90 12.94 -11.99 -4.64
C ALA A 90 13.64 -11.99 -3.30
N THR A 91 13.08 -11.35 -2.32
CA THR A 91 13.71 -11.23 -1.00
C THR A 91 13.13 -12.20 0.01
N HIS A 92 12.33 -13.16 -0.46
CA HIS A 92 11.74 -14.17 0.43
C HIS A 92 10.89 -13.55 1.51
N THR A 93 10.22 -12.47 1.19
CA THR A 93 9.31 -11.82 2.12
C THR A 93 7.90 -11.88 1.54
N ARG A 94 6.94 -11.55 2.37
CA ARG A 94 5.55 -11.48 1.94
C ARG A 94 5.10 -10.03 2.00
N LEU A 95 4.57 -9.56 0.89
CA LEU A 95 4.05 -8.20 0.84
C LEU A 95 2.76 -8.13 1.63
N VAL A 96 2.69 -7.20 2.56
CA VAL A 96 1.50 -6.99 3.37
C VAL A 96 1.12 -5.53 3.24
N ILE A 97 -0.14 -5.29 2.93
CA ILE A 97 -0.68 -3.94 2.83
C ILE A 97 -1.90 -3.89 3.76
N SER A 98 -1.93 -2.88 4.60
CA SER A 98 -3.02 -2.77 5.54
C SER A 98 -3.41 -1.31 5.72
N PHE A 99 -4.61 -1.13 6.20
CA PHE A 99 -5.10 0.18 6.61
C PHE A 99 -5.16 0.20 8.11
N GLU A 100 -4.68 1.26 8.70
CA GLU A 100 -4.70 1.40 10.15
C GLU A 100 -5.73 2.43 10.54
N SER A 101 -6.42 2.14 11.62
CA SER A 101 -7.40 3.07 12.14
C SER A 101 -6.70 4.26 12.76
N MET A 102 -7.28 5.42 12.58
CA MET A 102 -6.76 6.64 13.20
C MET A 102 -7.47 6.97 14.50
N GLU A 103 -8.30 6.08 14.97
CA GLU A 103 -9.15 6.40 16.10
C GLU A 103 -8.41 6.65 17.38
N GLY A 104 -7.29 6.07 17.56
CA GLY A 104 -6.56 6.25 18.80
C GLY A 104 -5.72 7.50 18.85
N GLU A 105 -5.79 8.32 17.86
CA GLU A 105 -4.84 9.42 17.73
C GLU A 105 -5.39 10.77 18.11
N GLU A 106 -6.51 10.82 18.68
CA GLU A 106 -7.07 12.12 19.04
C GLU A 106 -6.38 12.80 20.17
#